data_a3ea2e5bdaea1fd1ba810f3d29db2301
#
_entry.id   a3ea2e5bdaea1fd1ba810f3d29db2301
#
_cell.length_a   1.000
_cell.length_b   1.000
_cell.length_c   1.000
_cell.angle_alpha   90.00
_cell.angle_beta   90.00
_cell.angle_gamma   90.00
#
_symmetry.space_group_name_H-M   'P 1'
#
loop_
_entity.id
_entity.type
_entity.pdbx_description
1 polymer ?
#
loop_
_entity_poly.entity_id
_entity_poly.type
_entity_poly.pdbx_seq_one_letter_code
_entity_poly.pdbx_strand_id
1 'polypeptide(L)'
;MTYAIILFQQGVSMIQNFNLDFSKVVVINSAKQEWQDSPAKGVQRIPLEREAAESGHVTSIVRYAPGSEFSSHGHPQGEEIYVLEGTFSDEHGDYPAGSYLRNPPGSSHAPFSKHGCTLFVKLNQFQAGDAQQLALNTNEQPWLQGQGGLTVKPLHEYQGFSTALVRWPKGERFAPHKHFGGEEILVLAGEFKDEHGNYPKGSWIRSPHLSEHFPFVDEETVILVKVGHL
;
A
#
# COMPACT_ATOMS: atom_id res chain seq x y z
N MET A 1 2.77 -31.38 46.94
CA MET A 1 2.49 -31.48 45.49
C MET A 1 1.89 -30.18 45.05
N THR A 2 2.69 -29.34 44.45
CA THR A 2 2.30 -28.00 44.02
C THR A 2 2.07 -28.05 42.50
N TYR A 3 0.84 -27.93 42.06
CA TYR A 3 0.51 -27.86 40.66
C TYR A 3 0.84 -26.46 40.12
N ALA A 4 1.82 -26.37 39.23
CA ALA A 4 2.06 -25.19 38.45
C ALA A 4 1.03 -25.07 37.33
N ILE A 5 0.17 -24.06 37.41
CA ILE A 5 -0.73 -23.71 36.30
C ILE A 5 0.11 -23.04 35.22
N ILE A 6 0.35 -23.75 34.13
CA ILE A 6 0.94 -23.17 32.92
C ILE A 6 -0.20 -22.42 32.19
N LEU A 7 -0.20 -21.10 32.32
CA LEU A 7 -1.00 -20.23 31.48
C LEU A 7 -0.39 -20.25 30.08
N PHE A 8 -1.04 -20.93 29.15
CA PHE A 8 -0.81 -20.75 27.72
C PHE A 8 -1.26 -19.33 27.33
N GLN A 9 -0.34 -18.37 27.30
CA GLN A 9 -0.54 -17.19 26.48
C GLN A 9 -0.56 -17.67 25.03
N GLN A 10 -1.69 -17.53 24.37
CA GLN A 10 -1.78 -17.69 22.93
C GLN A 10 -0.87 -16.63 22.32
N GLY A 11 0.32 -17.04 21.92
CA GLY A 11 1.31 -16.19 21.29
C GLY A 11 0.77 -15.73 19.94
N VAL A 12 0.52 -14.44 19.80
CA VAL A 12 0.50 -13.79 18.51
C VAL A 12 1.88 -14.09 17.90
N SER A 13 1.91 -14.95 16.88
CA SER A 13 3.14 -15.20 16.11
C SER A 13 3.58 -13.87 15.53
N MET A 14 4.65 -13.30 16.10
CA MET A 14 5.20 -12.05 15.59
C MET A 14 5.79 -12.34 14.22
N ILE A 15 5.12 -11.87 13.18
CA ILE A 15 5.65 -11.93 11.81
C ILE A 15 6.87 -11.01 11.76
N GLN A 16 8.04 -11.62 11.65
CA GLN A 16 9.32 -10.91 11.46
C GLN A 16 9.89 -11.26 10.09
N ASN A 17 10.45 -10.25 9.42
CA ASN A 17 11.08 -10.39 8.11
C ASN A 17 10.17 -11.04 7.03
N PHE A 18 8.87 -10.65 7.05
CA PHE A 18 7.91 -11.16 6.09
C PHE A 18 8.07 -10.44 4.75
N ASN A 19 8.36 -11.20 3.69
CA ASN A 19 8.54 -10.70 2.32
C ASN A 19 9.63 -9.61 2.16
N LEU A 20 10.68 -9.61 2.95
CA LEU A 20 11.77 -8.63 2.87
C LEU A 20 12.93 -9.03 1.95
N ASP A 21 12.84 -10.13 1.24
CA ASP A 21 13.78 -10.43 0.17
C ASP A 21 13.39 -9.66 -1.10
N PHE A 22 13.95 -8.45 -1.23
CA PHE A 22 13.67 -7.54 -2.34
C PHE A 22 14.26 -8.00 -3.68
N SER A 23 15.00 -9.11 -3.71
CA SER A 23 15.45 -9.74 -4.96
C SER A 23 14.40 -10.67 -5.59
N LYS A 24 13.27 -10.89 -4.89
CA LYS A 24 12.20 -11.80 -5.32
C LYS A 24 10.94 -11.06 -5.68
N VAL A 25 10.25 -11.60 -6.69
CA VAL A 25 8.86 -11.22 -6.99
C VAL A 25 7.97 -11.73 -5.86
N VAL A 26 7.08 -10.87 -5.38
CA VAL A 26 6.04 -11.23 -4.40
C VAL A 26 4.68 -10.87 -5.00
N VAL A 27 3.72 -11.81 -4.91
CA VAL A 27 2.34 -11.60 -5.33
C VAL A 27 1.41 -12.01 -4.19
N ILE A 28 0.57 -11.09 -3.73
CA ILE A 28 -0.42 -11.34 -2.69
C ILE A 28 -1.77 -10.79 -3.16
N ASN A 29 -2.80 -11.62 -3.19
CA ASN A 29 -4.17 -11.13 -3.33
C ASN A 29 -4.77 -10.93 -1.94
N SER A 30 -4.99 -9.67 -1.55
CA SER A 30 -5.47 -9.31 -0.22
C SER A 30 -6.86 -9.88 0.11
N ALA A 31 -7.71 -10.09 -0.90
CA ALA A 31 -9.03 -10.70 -0.71
C ALA A 31 -8.97 -12.17 -0.29
N LYS A 32 -7.83 -12.84 -0.47
CA LYS A 32 -7.58 -14.23 -0.07
C LYS A 32 -6.79 -14.36 1.23
N GLN A 33 -6.47 -13.23 1.90
CA GLN A 33 -5.72 -13.22 3.14
C GLN A 33 -6.62 -13.04 4.35
N GLU A 34 -6.19 -13.57 5.48
CA GLU A 34 -6.88 -13.38 6.75
C GLU A 34 -6.48 -12.05 7.39
N TRP A 35 -7.48 -11.36 7.97
CA TRP A 35 -7.27 -10.16 8.74
C TRP A 35 -6.67 -10.50 10.11
N GLN A 36 -5.63 -9.81 10.48
CA GLN A 36 -4.95 -9.93 11.77
C GLN A 36 -5.28 -8.71 12.62
N ASP A 37 -5.57 -8.93 13.90
CA ASP A 37 -5.79 -7.81 14.83
C ASP A 37 -4.49 -7.01 15.02
N SER A 38 -4.63 -5.69 15.06
CA SER A 38 -3.56 -4.79 15.50
C SER A 38 -3.65 -4.57 17.02
N PRO A 39 -2.62 -4.01 17.66
CA PRO A 39 -2.72 -3.61 19.06
C PRO A 39 -3.82 -2.60 19.34
N ALA A 40 -4.20 -1.77 18.36
CA ALA A 40 -5.30 -0.83 18.49
C ALA A 40 -6.64 -1.53 18.28
N LYS A 41 -7.54 -1.34 19.25
CA LYS A 41 -8.88 -1.94 19.22
C LYS A 41 -9.67 -1.45 18.00
N GLY A 42 -10.25 -2.40 17.26
CA GLY A 42 -11.05 -2.11 16.07
C GLY A 42 -10.22 -1.83 14.82
N VAL A 43 -8.90 -2.02 14.88
CA VAL A 43 -8.01 -1.92 13.73
C VAL A 43 -7.44 -3.30 13.40
N GLN A 44 -7.54 -3.69 12.14
CA GLN A 44 -7.02 -4.96 11.62
C GLN A 44 -6.13 -4.72 10.42
N ARG A 45 -5.26 -5.66 10.11
CA ARG A 45 -4.32 -5.57 8.99
C ARG A 45 -4.12 -6.88 8.26
N ILE A 46 -3.78 -6.77 6.98
CA ILE A 46 -3.22 -7.82 6.15
C ILE A 46 -1.79 -7.39 5.84
N PRO A 47 -0.75 -8.02 6.39
CA PRO A 47 0.62 -7.70 6.05
C PRO A 47 0.94 -8.13 4.61
N LEU A 48 1.61 -7.28 3.84
CA LEU A 48 2.11 -7.56 2.51
C LEU A 48 3.63 -7.72 2.54
N GLU A 49 4.31 -6.85 3.30
CA GLU A 49 5.71 -6.99 3.71
C GLU A 49 5.89 -6.35 5.08
N ARG A 50 6.79 -6.89 5.90
CA ARG A 50 6.94 -6.42 7.29
C ARG A 50 8.26 -6.86 7.91
N GLU A 51 9.01 -5.88 8.46
CA GLU A 51 10.25 -6.14 9.17
C GLU A 51 10.01 -6.67 10.59
N ALA A 52 9.15 -6.00 11.35
CA ALA A 52 8.81 -6.40 12.71
C ALA A 52 7.33 -6.14 13.00
N ALA A 53 6.86 -6.61 14.16
CA ALA A 53 5.45 -6.53 14.54
C ALA A 53 4.90 -5.08 14.51
N GLU A 54 5.64 -4.12 15.10
CA GLU A 54 5.17 -2.73 15.28
C GLU A 54 6.22 -1.68 14.88
N SER A 55 7.26 -2.06 14.12
CA SER A 55 8.32 -1.13 13.72
C SER A 55 9.00 -1.56 12.43
N GLY A 56 9.84 -0.67 11.87
CA GLY A 56 10.61 -0.94 10.67
C GLY A 56 9.79 -0.78 9.38
N HIS A 57 10.30 -1.35 8.30
CA HIS A 57 9.69 -1.32 6.97
C HIS A 57 8.37 -2.11 6.94
N VAL A 58 7.29 -1.48 6.50
CA VAL A 58 5.95 -2.08 6.46
C VAL A 58 5.19 -1.66 5.21
N THR A 59 4.57 -2.63 4.55
CA THR A 59 3.45 -2.40 3.61
C THR A 59 2.30 -3.29 4.03
N SER A 60 1.09 -2.73 4.18
CA SER A 60 -0.09 -3.46 4.66
C SER A 60 -1.39 -2.90 4.08
N ILE A 61 -2.41 -3.75 3.99
CA ILE A 61 -3.80 -3.29 3.94
C ILE A 61 -4.28 -3.18 5.39
N VAL A 62 -4.86 -2.03 5.77
CA VAL A 62 -5.32 -1.75 7.14
C VAL A 62 -6.80 -1.42 7.11
N ARG A 63 -7.57 -1.98 8.04
CA ARG A 63 -8.99 -1.72 8.18
C ARG A 63 -9.30 -1.15 9.56
N TYR A 64 -10.02 -0.03 9.57
CA TYR A 64 -10.62 0.57 10.75
C TYR A 64 -12.10 0.19 10.83
N ALA A 65 -12.55 -0.36 11.92
CA ALA A 65 -13.97 -0.51 12.18
C ALA A 65 -14.63 0.87 12.45
N PRO A 66 -15.95 1.04 12.27
CA PRO A 66 -16.63 2.27 12.63
C PRO A 66 -16.37 2.70 14.07
N GLY A 67 -16.00 3.98 14.27
CA GLY A 67 -15.67 4.56 15.58
C GLY A 67 -14.31 4.14 16.15
N SER A 68 -13.46 3.48 15.35
CA SER A 68 -12.10 3.16 15.77
C SER A 68 -11.18 4.37 15.69
N GLU A 69 -10.26 4.43 16.63
CA GLU A 69 -9.22 5.46 16.70
C GLU A 69 -7.87 4.83 17.03
N PHE A 70 -6.82 5.51 16.64
CA PHE A 70 -5.44 5.17 16.99
C PHE A 70 -4.88 6.32 17.85
N SER A 71 -4.17 5.99 18.91
CA SER A 71 -3.51 7.01 19.72
C SER A 71 -2.56 7.84 18.86
N SER A 72 -2.38 9.11 19.22
CA SER A 72 -1.39 9.97 18.55
C SER A 72 -0.03 9.29 18.51
N HIS A 73 0.57 9.25 17.33
CA HIS A 73 1.86 8.62 17.10
C HIS A 73 2.66 9.37 16.02
N GLY A 74 3.97 9.16 16.06
CA GLY A 74 4.89 9.78 15.13
C GLY A 74 5.37 8.82 14.04
N HIS A 75 5.83 9.38 12.93
CA HIS A 75 6.36 8.66 11.78
C HIS A 75 7.88 8.90 11.67
N PRO A 76 8.73 8.07 12.31
CA PRO A 76 10.18 8.31 12.35
C PRO A 76 10.84 8.35 10.97
N GLN A 77 10.37 7.56 10.01
CA GLN A 77 10.85 7.53 8.63
C GLN A 77 9.71 7.68 7.61
N GLY A 78 8.62 8.35 8.03
CA GLY A 78 7.48 8.69 7.19
C GLY A 78 6.43 7.60 7.04
N GLU A 79 5.27 8.03 6.58
CA GLU A 79 4.10 7.22 6.28
C GLU A 79 3.49 7.65 4.95
N GLU A 80 3.05 6.68 4.15
CA GLU A 80 2.33 6.88 2.90
C GLU A 80 1.02 6.09 2.96
N ILE A 81 -0.11 6.75 2.63
CA ILE A 81 -1.44 6.16 2.71
C ILE A 81 -2.18 6.36 1.38
N TYR A 82 -2.87 5.32 0.92
CA TYR A 82 -3.94 5.46 -0.08
C TYR A 82 -5.25 4.92 0.52
N VAL A 83 -6.30 5.74 0.55
CA VAL A 83 -7.61 5.36 1.10
C VAL A 83 -8.36 4.55 0.04
N LEU A 84 -8.54 3.25 0.32
CA LEU A 84 -9.19 2.31 -0.60
C LEU A 84 -10.72 2.38 -0.50
N GLU A 85 -11.24 2.48 0.73
CA GLU A 85 -12.68 2.51 1.02
C GLU A 85 -12.96 3.35 2.27
N GLY A 86 -14.17 3.93 2.34
CA GLY A 86 -14.62 4.71 3.50
C GLY A 86 -13.95 6.07 3.60
N THR A 87 -13.80 6.55 4.83
CA THR A 87 -13.16 7.84 5.15
C THR A 87 -12.19 7.67 6.31
N PHE A 88 -10.94 7.94 6.04
CA PHE A 88 -9.89 8.09 7.03
C PHE A 88 -9.89 9.55 7.51
N SER A 89 -9.62 9.79 8.79
CA SER A 89 -9.63 11.12 9.37
C SER A 89 -8.51 11.27 10.39
N ASP A 90 -8.04 12.48 10.58
CA ASP A 90 -7.17 12.90 11.69
C ASP A 90 -7.53 14.33 12.11
N GLU A 91 -6.71 14.95 12.96
CA GLU A 91 -6.91 16.34 13.42
C GLU A 91 -6.79 17.39 12.31
N HIS A 92 -6.29 17.00 11.11
CA HIS A 92 -6.09 17.90 9.99
C HIS A 92 -7.22 17.83 8.95
N GLY A 93 -8.03 16.76 8.96
CA GLY A 93 -9.16 16.65 8.06
C GLY A 93 -9.73 15.25 7.86
N ASP A 94 -10.65 15.18 6.89
CA ASP A 94 -11.31 13.97 6.44
C ASP A 94 -10.82 13.60 5.04
N TYR A 95 -10.43 12.34 4.86
CA TYR A 95 -9.84 11.83 3.62
C TYR A 95 -10.69 10.67 3.09
N PRO A 96 -11.59 10.93 2.13
CA PRO A 96 -12.45 9.89 1.56
C PRO A 96 -11.67 8.90 0.68
N ALA A 97 -12.31 7.81 0.29
CA ALA A 97 -11.76 6.85 -0.68
C ALA A 97 -11.21 7.55 -1.92
N GLY A 98 -10.02 7.18 -2.36
CA GLY A 98 -9.26 7.84 -3.41
C GLY A 98 -8.34 8.96 -2.90
N SER A 99 -8.28 9.22 -1.60
CA SER A 99 -7.27 10.14 -1.05
C SER A 99 -5.90 9.48 -0.98
N TYR A 100 -4.86 10.26 -1.30
CA TYR A 100 -3.46 9.89 -1.16
C TYR A 100 -2.77 10.87 -0.21
N LEU A 101 -2.15 10.31 0.83
CA LEU A 101 -1.46 11.10 1.86
C LEU A 101 0.00 10.70 1.94
N ARG A 102 0.83 11.69 2.24
CA ARG A 102 2.23 11.51 2.61
C ARG A 102 2.52 12.30 3.87
N ASN A 103 2.97 11.61 4.88
CA ASN A 103 3.36 12.14 6.18
C ASN A 103 4.87 11.95 6.33
N PRO A 104 5.70 12.99 6.13
CA PRO A 104 7.15 12.87 6.08
C PRO A 104 7.75 12.48 7.44
N PRO A 105 9.05 12.09 7.46
CA PRO A 105 9.76 11.82 8.70
C PRO A 105 9.62 12.94 9.72
N GLY A 106 9.27 12.58 10.97
CA GLY A 106 9.05 13.53 12.08
C GLY A 106 7.64 14.09 12.16
N SER A 107 6.74 13.79 11.22
CA SER A 107 5.32 14.11 11.34
C SER A 107 4.64 13.22 12.40
N SER A 108 3.46 13.64 12.84
CA SER A 108 2.61 12.89 13.76
C SER A 108 1.15 13.22 13.53
N HIS A 109 0.26 12.27 13.85
CA HIS A 109 -1.18 12.49 13.87
C HIS A 109 -1.91 11.57 14.86
N ALA A 110 -3.21 11.83 15.08
CA ALA A 110 -4.13 10.98 15.84
C ALA A 110 -5.25 10.48 14.92
N PRO A 111 -5.04 9.38 14.19
CA PRO A 111 -5.99 8.94 13.16
C PRO A 111 -7.21 8.22 13.73
N PHE A 112 -8.34 8.40 13.06
CA PHE A 112 -9.60 7.74 13.38
C PHE A 112 -10.44 7.49 12.12
N SER A 113 -11.50 6.68 12.26
CA SER A 113 -12.52 6.58 11.24
C SER A 113 -13.91 6.48 11.84
N LYS A 114 -14.74 7.48 11.60
CA LYS A 114 -16.11 7.53 12.14
C LYS A 114 -17.01 6.42 11.60
N HIS A 115 -16.87 6.11 10.32
CA HIS A 115 -17.73 5.17 9.61
C HIS A 115 -17.01 3.89 9.15
N GLY A 116 -15.72 3.77 9.49
CA GLY A 116 -14.84 2.74 9.01
C GLY A 116 -14.14 3.11 7.69
N CYS A 117 -12.95 2.56 7.50
CA CYS A 117 -12.18 2.72 6.27
C CYS A 117 -11.24 1.56 6.04
N THR A 118 -10.81 1.40 4.80
CA THR A 118 -9.74 0.48 4.39
C THR A 118 -8.65 1.27 3.69
N LEU A 119 -7.41 1.03 4.08
CA LEU A 119 -6.23 1.77 3.66
C LEU A 119 -5.19 0.84 3.07
N PHE A 120 -4.41 1.31 2.11
CA PHE A 120 -3.10 0.81 1.78
C PHE A 120 -2.06 1.70 2.45
N VAL A 121 -1.19 1.12 3.28
CA VAL A 121 -0.27 1.87 4.16
C VAL A 121 1.15 1.39 3.96
N LYS A 122 2.09 2.33 3.83
CA LYS A 122 3.52 2.10 3.79
C LYS A 122 4.20 2.92 4.90
N LEU A 123 4.96 2.26 5.77
CA LEU A 123 5.67 2.90 6.88
C LEU A 123 7.17 2.76 6.69
N ASN A 124 7.89 3.82 7.07
CA ASN A 124 9.35 3.87 7.09
C ASN A 124 9.99 3.63 5.72
N GLN A 125 9.41 4.20 4.66
CA GLN A 125 9.85 3.99 3.28
C GLN A 125 10.10 5.32 2.53
N PHE A 126 10.21 6.42 3.24
CA PHE A 126 10.62 7.69 2.65
C PHE A 126 12.10 7.67 2.31
N GLN A 127 12.46 8.28 1.19
CA GLN A 127 13.85 8.50 0.86
C GLN A 127 14.49 9.56 1.76
N ALA A 128 15.78 9.43 1.96
CA ALA A 128 16.56 10.44 2.67
C ALA A 128 16.43 11.81 1.97
N GLY A 129 15.99 12.83 2.72
CA GLY A 129 15.76 14.17 2.22
C GLY A 129 14.38 14.42 1.60
N ASP A 130 13.56 13.42 1.39
CA ASP A 130 12.17 13.63 1.00
C ASP A 130 11.33 14.05 2.22
N ALA A 131 10.93 15.31 2.22
CA ALA A 131 10.16 15.93 3.31
C ALA A 131 8.80 16.44 2.83
N GLN A 132 8.35 16.02 1.65
CA GLN A 132 7.11 16.52 1.08
C GLN A 132 5.91 15.91 1.81
N GLN A 133 5.14 16.75 2.49
CA GLN A 133 3.82 16.41 3.02
C GLN A 133 2.76 16.66 1.96
N LEU A 134 1.86 15.69 1.76
CA LEU A 134 0.78 15.77 0.78
C LEU A 134 -0.53 15.23 1.38
N ALA A 135 -1.64 15.82 0.93
CA ALA A 135 -2.98 15.30 1.09
C ALA A 135 -3.75 15.61 -0.20
N LEU A 136 -3.89 14.62 -1.07
CA LEU A 136 -4.51 14.76 -2.40
C LEU A 136 -5.78 13.92 -2.46
N ASN A 137 -6.91 14.53 -2.87
CA ASN A 137 -8.06 13.76 -3.32
C ASN A 137 -7.88 13.43 -4.80
N THR A 138 -7.53 12.18 -5.12
CA THR A 138 -7.26 11.79 -6.50
C THR A 138 -8.52 11.83 -7.39
N ASN A 139 -9.73 11.81 -6.80
CA ASN A 139 -10.96 11.93 -7.57
C ASN A 139 -11.13 13.32 -8.19
N GLU A 140 -10.50 14.33 -7.60
CA GLU A 140 -10.51 15.73 -8.10
C GLU A 140 -9.37 16.02 -9.08
N GLN A 141 -8.41 15.09 -9.23
CA GLN A 141 -7.29 15.25 -10.15
C GLN A 141 -7.67 14.80 -11.56
N PRO A 142 -7.24 15.53 -12.62
CA PRO A 142 -7.46 15.09 -13.99
C PRO A 142 -6.59 13.88 -14.32
N TRP A 143 -7.10 13.02 -15.20
CA TRP A 143 -6.30 12.03 -15.88
C TRP A 143 -5.50 12.68 -17.00
N LEU A 144 -4.18 12.55 -16.97
CA LEU A 144 -3.26 13.04 -17.99
C LEU A 144 -2.96 11.93 -18.99
N GLN A 145 -2.59 12.29 -20.22
CA GLN A 145 -2.13 11.33 -21.20
C GLN A 145 -0.84 10.66 -20.75
N GLY A 146 -0.81 9.34 -20.73
CA GLY A 146 0.36 8.52 -20.48
C GLY A 146 0.96 7.95 -21.77
N GLN A 147 1.75 6.89 -21.65
CA GLN A 147 2.29 6.15 -22.79
C GLN A 147 1.22 5.27 -23.42
N GLY A 148 1.19 5.15 -24.76
CA GLY A 148 0.19 4.35 -25.47
C GLY A 148 -1.22 4.86 -25.20
N GLY A 149 -2.13 3.96 -24.88
CA GLY A 149 -3.51 4.29 -24.50
C GLY A 149 -3.71 4.61 -23.02
N LEU A 150 -2.66 4.57 -22.18
CA LEU A 150 -2.76 4.82 -20.76
C LEU A 150 -3.13 6.25 -20.44
N THR A 151 -3.83 6.42 -19.30
CA THR A 151 -3.92 7.72 -18.64
C THR A 151 -3.40 7.62 -17.21
N VAL A 152 -2.83 8.72 -16.70
CA VAL A 152 -2.04 8.75 -15.45
C VAL A 152 -2.50 9.89 -14.56
N LYS A 153 -2.50 9.66 -13.26
CA LYS A 153 -2.54 10.72 -12.24
C LYS A 153 -1.24 10.63 -11.44
N PRO A 154 -0.25 11.50 -11.70
CA PRO A 154 0.95 11.56 -10.87
C PRO A 154 0.58 11.94 -9.44
N LEU A 155 1.12 11.22 -8.46
CA LEU A 155 0.87 11.47 -7.04
C LEU A 155 2.09 12.05 -6.35
N HIS A 156 3.27 11.48 -6.61
CA HIS A 156 4.53 11.94 -6.03
C HIS A 156 5.71 11.52 -6.89
N GLU A 157 6.74 12.37 -6.92
CA GLU A 157 8.04 12.08 -7.54
C GLU A 157 9.16 12.67 -6.70
N TYR A 158 10.22 11.91 -6.48
CA TYR A 158 11.43 12.35 -5.80
C TYR A 158 12.63 11.50 -6.22
N GLN A 159 13.68 12.13 -6.76
CA GLN A 159 14.95 11.49 -7.14
C GLN A 159 14.80 10.21 -7.99
N GLY A 160 13.87 10.19 -8.93
CA GLY A 160 13.61 9.05 -9.82
C GLY A 160 12.65 8.00 -9.26
N PHE A 161 12.17 8.15 -8.04
CA PHE A 161 11.06 7.37 -7.50
C PHE A 161 9.76 8.06 -7.84
N SER A 162 8.80 7.33 -8.36
CA SER A 162 7.50 7.91 -8.65
C SER A 162 6.36 7.00 -8.18
N THR A 163 5.27 7.66 -7.76
CA THR A 163 4.00 7.02 -7.40
C THR A 163 2.89 7.64 -8.24
N ALA A 164 2.06 6.81 -8.86
CA ALA A 164 0.98 7.26 -9.72
C ALA A 164 -0.22 6.31 -9.69
N LEU A 165 -1.41 6.83 -10.03
CA LEU A 165 -2.49 6.00 -10.53
C LEU A 165 -2.35 5.88 -12.04
N VAL A 166 -2.50 4.68 -12.55
CA VAL A 166 -2.47 4.40 -14.00
C VAL A 166 -3.74 3.67 -14.39
N ARG A 167 -4.44 4.21 -15.39
CA ARG A 167 -5.61 3.59 -15.99
C ARG A 167 -5.22 3.00 -17.34
N TRP A 168 -5.48 1.73 -17.47
CA TRP A 168 -5.30 0.92 -18.66
C TRP A 168 -6.64 0.76 -19.38
N PRO A 169 -6.81 1.23 -20.61
CA PRO A 169 -8.03 0.96 -21.35
C PRO A 169 -8.10 -0.51 -21.73
N LYS A 170 -9.31 -1.02 -21.92
CA LYS A 170 -9.53 -2.40 -22.33
C LYS A 170 -8.72 -2.74 -23.58
N GLY A 171 -7.97 -3.85 -23.53
CA GLY A 171 -7.19 -4.39 -24.63
C GLY A 171 -5.78 -3.80 -24.79
N GLU A 172 -5.38 -2.87 -23.91
CA GLU A 172 -4.04 -2.29 -23.94
C GLU A 172 -2.98 -3.36 -23.64
N ARG A 173 -1.86 -3.29 -24.37
CA ARG A 173 -0.73 -4.23 -24.25
C ARG A 173 0.58 -3.48 -24.42
N PHE A 174 1.53 -3.75 -23.54
CA PHE A 174 2.88 -3.19 -23.66
C PHE A 174 3.88 -4.24 -24.13
N ALA A 175 4.90 -3.77 -24.83
CA ALA A 175 6.06 -4.59 -25.14
C ALA A 175 6.82 -4.94 -23.84
N PRO A 176 7.60 -6.04 -23.84
CA PRO A 176 8.48 -6.38 -22.74
C PRO A 176 9.36 -5.19 -22.34
N HIS A 177 9.42 -4.88 -21.05
CA HIS A 177 10.24 -3.79 -20.53
C HIS A 177 10.76 -4.11 -19.13
N LYS A 178 11.79 -3.37 -18.71
CA LYS A 178 12.47 -3.60 -17.43
C LYS A 178 12.24 -2.44 -16.47
N HIS A 179 12.16 -2.76 -15.19
CA HIS A 179 11.97 -1.80 -14.11
C HIS A 179 13.28 -1.51 -13.38
N PHE A 180 13.91 -0.38 -13.71
CA PHE A 180 15.06 0.11 -12.97
C PHE A 180 14.61 0.60 -11.59
N GLY A 181 15.18 0.02 -10.51
CA GLY A 181 14.74 0.28 -9.14
C GLY A 181 13.44 -0.43 -8.76
N GLY A 182 13.01 -1.44 -9.55
CA GLY A 182 11.84 -2.27 -9.27
C GLY A 182 10.51 -1.57 -9.49
N GLU A 183 9.45 -2.34 -9.30
CA GLU A 183 8.06 -1.90 -9.43
C GLU A 183 7.19 -2.52 -8.35
N GLU A 184 6.25 -1.74 -7.84
CA GLU A 184 5.20 -2.18 -6.94
C GLU A 184 3.84 -1.76 -7.50
N ILE A 185 2.89 -2.70 -7.56
CA ILE A 185 1.54 -2.49 -8.09
C ILE A 185 0.51 -2.92 -7.04
N LEU A 186 -0.50 -2.09 -6.82
CA LEU A 186 -1.77 -2.50 -6.19
C LEU A 186 -2.89 -2.33 -7.21
N VAL A 187 -3.59 -3.41 -7.53
CA VAL A 187 -4.73 -3.39 -8.47
C VAL A 187 -5.97 -2.86 -7.76
N LEU A 188 -6.43 -1.67 -8.16
CA LEU A 188 -7.56 -0.96 -7.57
C LEU A 188 -8.90 -1.31 -8.23
N ALA A 189 -8.89 -1.61 -9.53
CA ALA A 189 -10.07 -2.03 -10.29
C ALA A 189 -9.65 -2.86 -11.51
N GLY A 190 -10.53 -3.76 -11.96
CA GLY A 190 -10.26 -4.65 -13.08
C GLY A 190 -9.28 -5.77 -12.74
N GLU A 191 -8.58 -6.26 -13.76
CA GLU A 191 -7.60 -7.33 -13.67
C GLU A 191 -6.33 -6.97 -14.48
N PHE A 192 -5.21 -6.79 -13.79
CA PHE A 192 -3.90 -6.61 -14.40
C PHE A 192 -3.31 -7.97 -14.75
N LYS A 193 -2.62 -8.08 -15.88
CA LYS A 193 -2.06 -9.35 -16.39
C LYS A 193 -0.66 -9.16 -16.95
N ASP A 194 0.12 -10.23 -16.86
CA ASP A 194 1.37 -10.38 -17.58
C ASP A 194 1.58 -11.86 -17.97
N GLU A 195 2.74 -12.22 -18.51
CA GLU A 195 3.11 -13.60 -18.86
C GLU A 195 3.20 -14.53 -17.65
N HIS A 196 3.26 -13.97 -16.43
CA HIS A 196 3.43 -14.76 -15.20
C HIS A 196 2.10 -15.02 -14.50
N GLY A 197 1.05 -14.21 -14.75
CA GLY A 197 -0.24 -14.42 -14.10
C GLY A 197 -1.32 -13.39 -14.38
N ASN A 198 -2.43 -13.61 -13.66
CA ASN A 198 -3.59 -12.73 -13.65
C ASN A 198 -3.76 -12.18 -12.23
N TYR A 199 -3.91 -10.87 -12.13
CA TYR A 199 -3.91 -10.13 -10.89
C TYR A 199 -5.21 -9.32 -10.77
N PRO A 200 -6.28 -9.91 -10.20
CA PRO A 200 -7.55 -9.21 -10.04
C PRO A 200 -7.44 -8.10 -8.97
N LYS A 201 -8.47 -7.25 -8.87
CA LYS A 201 -8.61 -6.23 -7.84
C LYS A 201 -8.19 -6.76 -6.46
N GLY A 202 -7.39 -5.97 -5.73
CA GLY A 202 -6.83 -6.31 -4.43
C GLY A 202 -5.52 -7.11 -4.50
N SER A 203 -5.03 -7.44 -5.69
CA SER A 203 -3.70 -8.02 -5.85
C SER A 203 -2.64 -6.94 -5.64
N TRP A 204 -1.63 -7.29 -4.83
CA TRP A 204 -0.41 -6.53 -4.65
C TRP A 204 0.76 -7.33 -5.22
N ILE A 205 1.56 -6.66 -6.04
CA ILE A 205 2.71 -7.24 -6.74
C ILE A 205 3.92 -6.38 -6.42
N ARG A 206 5.03 -6.99 -6.05
CA ARG A 206 6.33 -6.33 -5.93
C ARG A 206 7.34 -7.07 -6.79
N SER A 207 7.91 -6.37 -7.75
CA SER A 207 8.85 -6.89 -8.73
C SER A 207 10.23 -6.26 -8.51
N PRO A 208 11.32 -7.05 -8.42
CA PRO A 208 12.65 -6.56 -8.06
C PRO A 208 13.26 -5.64 -9.14
N HIS A 209 14.36 -4.97 -8.76
CA HIS A 209 15.22 -4.25 -9.70
C HIS A 209 15.56 -5.11 -10.92
N LEU A 210 15.42 -4.53 -12.13
CA LEU A 210 15.64 -5.18 -13.43
C LEU A 210 14.68 -6.34 -13.74
N SER A 211 13.61 -6.53 -12.97
CA SER A 211 12.53 -7.42 -13.41
C SER A 211 11.99 -6.99 -14.78
N GLU A 212 11.57 -7.97 -15.57
CA GLU A 212 11.03 -7.75 -16.90
C GLU A 212 9.68 -8.42 -17.00
N HIS A 213 8.70 -7.76 -17.62
CA HIS A 213 7.42 -8.32 -17.98
C HIS A 213 6.82 -7.62 -19.21
N PHE A 214 5.76 -8.20 -19.79
CA PHE A 214 4.93 -7.58 -20.83
C PHE A 214 3.48 -7.50 -20.37
N PRO A 215 3.10 -6.42 -19.70
CA PRO A 215 1.79 -6.30 -19.11
C PRO A 215 0.71 -6.01 -20.15
N PHE A 216 -0.50 -6.49 -19.83
CA PHE A 216 -1.69 -6.26 -20.65
C PHE A 216 -2.96 -6.34 -19.80
N VAL A 217 -4.07 -5.86 -20.36
CA VAL A 217 -5.39 -5.96 -19.74
C VAL A 217 -6.45 -6.35 -20.78
N ASP A 218 -7.45 -7.14 -20.36
CA ASP A 218 -8.58 -7.51 -21.22
C ASP A 218 -9.85 -6.70 -20.89
N GLU A 219 -9.84 -5.94 -19.80
CA GLU A 219 -10.86 -4.98 -19.36
C GLU A 219 -10.20 -3.69 -18.87
N GLU A 220 -10.96 -2.61 -18.71
CA GLU A 220 -10.41 -1.40 -18.10
C GLU A 220 -9.90 -1.71 -16.69
N THR A 221 -8.63 -1.36 -16.45
CA THR A 221 -7.95 -1.66 -15.20
C THR A 221 -7.29 -0.42 -14.64
N VAL A 222 -7.41 -0.22 -13.32
CA VAL A 222 -6.75 0.88 -12.59
C VAL A 222 -5.80 0.29 -11.57
N ILE A 223 -4.55 0.76 -11.60
CA ILE A 223 -3.51 0.39 -10.64
C ILE A 223 -2.95 1.62 -9.93
N LEU A 224 -2.59 1.43 -8.66
CA LEU A 224 -1.63 2.29 -7.96
C LEU A 224 -0.26 1.67 -8.18
N VAL A 225 0.66 2.42 -8.76
CA VAL A 225 2.02 1.94 -9.07
C VAL A 225 3.08 2.81 -8.42
N LYS A 226 4.12 2.18 -7.91
CA LYS A 226 5.34 2.85 -7.41
C LYS A 226 6.54 2.22 -8.10
N VAL A 227 7.43 3.03 -8.65
CA VAL A 227 8.62 2.58 -9.38
C VAL A 227 9.88 3.27 -8.89
N GLY A 228 11.01 2.57 -9.06
CA GLY A 228 12.33 3.12 -8.80
C GLY A 228 12.81 3.00 -7.36
N HIS A 229 12.03 2.42 -6.45
CA HIS A 229 12.22 2.49 -4.99
C HIS A 229 12.80 1.22 -4.34
N LEU A 230 13.14 0.19 -5.13
CA LEU A 230 13.68 -1.11 -4.68
C LEU A 230 15.16 -1.29 -5.02
#